data_4c9906c8d98243079dc9abec94244709
#
_entry.id   4c9906c8d98243079dc9abec94244709
#
_cell.length_a   1.000
_cell.length_b   1.000
_cell.length_c   1.000
_cell.angle_alpha   90.00
_cell.angle_beta   90.00
_cell.angle_gamma   90.00
#
_symmetry.space_group_name_H-M   'P 1'
#
loop_
_entity.id
_entity.type
_entity.pdbx_description
1 polymer ?
#
loop_
_entity_poly.entity_id
_entity_poly.type
_entity_poly.pdbx_seq_one_letter_code
_entity_poly.pdbx_strand_id
1 'polypeptide(L)'
;MIDNEAEIWSQFFEVLGYEFSDFDLLQQAFVHESLVNESQESSLSNERLEFLGDSVLGLTVAEFLYKEFPDEPEGQLAQMKSYLVSRKHLAVCADRLKLGQYLQLGKGEENSGGK
;
A
#
# COMPACT_ATOMS: atom_id res chain seq x y z
N MET A 1 0.28 7.01 24.52
CA MET A 1 -0.37 5.94 23.78
C MET A 1 -1.15 6.48 22.63
N ILE A 2 -2.29 7.07 22.94
CA ILE A 2 -3.12 7.67 21.89
C ILE A 2 -2.37 8.73 21.14
N ASP A 3 -1.62 9.54 21.88
CA ASP A 3 -0.84 10.61 21.26
C ASP A 3 0.21 10.08 20.31
N ASN A 4 0.81 8.92 20.65
CA ASN A 4 1.82 8.33 19.77
C ASN A 4 1.21 7.87 18.46
N GLU A 5 0.00 7.33 18.51
CA GLU A 5 -0.66 6.86 17.30
C GLU A 5 -0.99 8.04 16.39
N ALA A 6 -1.54 9.09 16.95
CA ALA A 6 -1.87 10.28 16.17
C ALA A 6 -0.61 10.89 15.55
N GLU A 7 0.47 10.89 16.30
CA GLU A 7 1.72 11.44 15.84
C GLU A 7 2.29 10.61 14.68
N ILE A 8 2.18 9.30 14.79
CA ILE A 8 2.66 8.40 13.74
C ILE A 8 1.92 8.67 12.42
N TRP A 9 0.59 8.80 12.49
CA TRP A 9 -0.19 9.07 11.29
C TRP A 9 0.11 10.45 10.73
N SER A 10 0.39 11.43 11.59
CA SER A 10 0.79 12.76 11.12
C SER A 10 2.09 12.68 10.33
N GLN A 11 3.04 11.89 10.81
CA GLN A 11 4.29 11.68 10.09
C GLN A 11 4.06 11.03 8.74
N PHE A 12 3.14 10.08 8.69
CA PHE A 12 2.80 9.41 7.45
C PHE A 12 2.25 10.40 6.43
N PHE A 13 1.35 11.28 6.87
CA PHE A 13 0.79 12.29 5.98
C PHE A 13 1.88 13.22 5.44
N GLU A 14 2.84 13.57 6.28
CA GLU A 14 3.95 14.41 5.86
C GLU A 14 4.80 13.74 4.79
N VAL A 15 5.10 12.46 4.98
CA VAL A 15 5.90 11.72 4.02
C VAL A 15 5.21 11.63 2.68
N LEU A 16 3.89 11.38 2.68
CA LEU A 16 3.13 11.26 1.45
C LEU A 16 2.81 12.61 0.81
N GLY A 17 2.77 13.67 1.59
CA GLY A 17 2.29 14.96 1.11
C GLY A 17 0.79 14.96 0.87
N TYR A 18 0.06 14.11 1.58
CA TYR A 18 -1.37 13.96 1.40
C TYR A 18 -2.03 13.55 2.70
N GLU A 19 -3.13 14.18 3.03
CA GLU A 19 -3.89 13.87 4.23
C GLU A 19 -5.20 13.21 3.85
N PHE A 20 -5.46 12.02 4.42
CA PHE A 20 -6.66 11.26 4.09
C PHE A 20 -7.87 11.79 4.82
N SER A 21 -8.99 11.95 4.11
CA SER A 21 -10.23 12.41 4.70
C SER A 21 -11.00 11.27 5.37
N ASP A 22 -10.86 10.06 4.86
CA ASP A 22 -11.51 8.88 5.44
C ASP A 22 -10.48 8.09 6.22
N PHE A 23 -10.36 8.40 7.50
CA PHE A 23 -9.35 7.80 8.34
C PHE A 23 -9.59 6.30 8.57
N ASP A 24 -10.86 5.91 8.66
CA ASP A 24 -11.18 4.50 8.87
C ASP A 24 -10.74 3.67 7.67
N LEU A 25 -10.94 4.20 6.48
CA LEU A 25 -10.51 3.51 5.27
C LEU A 25 -8.99 3.42 5.21
N LEU A 26 -8.31 4.49 5.60
CA LEU A 26 -6.85 4.47 5.63
C LEU A 26 -6.35 3.40 6.60
N GLN A 27 -6.93 3.33 7.78
CA GLN A 27 -6.51 2.32 8.75
C GLN A 27 -6.75 0.92 8.22
N GLN A 28 -7.88 0.70 7.55
CA GLN A 28 -8.17 -0.60 6.98
C GLN A 28 -7.13 -1.01 5.96
N ALA A 29 -6.59 -0.06 5.22
CA ALA A 29 -5.56 -0.34 4.22
C ALA A 29 -4.31 -0.97 4.84
N PHE A 30 -4.08 -0.75 6.12
CA PHE A 30 -2.92 -1.27 6.81
C PHE A 30 -3.25 -2.46 7.72
N VAL A 31 -4.44 -3.03 7.61
CA VAL A 31 -4.83 -4.18 8.44
C VAL A 31 -4.59 -5.46 7.66
N HIS A 32 -3.59 -6.23 8.11
CA HIS A 32 -3.31 -7.52 7.50
C HIS A 32 -4.44 -8.51 7.81
N GLU A 33 -4.71 -9.41 6.89
CA GLU A 33 -5.82 -10.34 7.08
C GLU A 33 -5.65 -11.24 8.29
N SER A 34 -4.43 -11.39 8.78
CA SER A 34 -4.18 -12.20 9.97
C SER A 34 -4.80 -11.58 11.23
N LEU A 35 -5.17 -10.29 11.17
CA LEU A 35 -5.85 -9.64 12.28
C LEU A 35 -7.35 -9.94 12.32
N VAL A 36 -7.87 -10.54 11.27
CA VAL A 36 -9.30 -10.81 11.13
C VAL A 36 -9.54 -12.29 11.37
N ASN A 37 -10.35 -12.62 12.38
CA ASN A 37 -10.69 -14.01 12.67
C ASN A 37 -11.54 -14.60 11.56
N GLU A 38 -11.56 -15.94 11.49
CA GLU A 38 -12.38 -16.62 10.49
C GLU A 38 -13.86 -16.27 10.63
N SER A 39 -14.28 -15.96 11.84
CA SER A 39 -15.66 -15.60 12.09
C SER A 39 -16.00 -14.17 11.72
N GLN A 40 -15.00 -13.37 11.39
CA GLN A 40 -15.19 -11.97 11.02
C GLN A 40 -15.17 -11.83 9.50
N GLU A 41 -15.73 -10.72 9.04
CA GLU A 41 -15.78 -10.47 7.60
C GLU A 41 -14.40 -10.07 7.08
N SER A 42 -14.06 -10.61 5.92
CA SER A 42 -12.78 -10.28 5.29
C SER A 42 -12.69 -8.80 4.91
N SER A 43 -13.85 -8.12 4.86
CA SER A 43 -13.87 -6.69 4.55
C SER A 43 -13.20 -5.85 5.63
N LEU A 44 -12.89 -6.45 6.79
CA LEU A 44 -12.18 -5.73 7.84
C LEU A 44 -10.67 -5.68 7.60
N SER A 45 -10.15 -6.48 6.70
CA SER A 45 -8.75 -6.46 6.31
C SER A 45 -8.56 -5.64 5.04
N ASN A 46 -7.31 -5.54 4.59
CA ASN A 46 -7.01 -4.79 3.37
C ASN A 46 -7.13 -5.63 2.10
N GLU A 47 -7.66 -6.85 2.22
CA GLU A 47 -7.69 -7.76 1.09
C GLU A 47 -8.43 -7.20 -0.13
N ARG A 48 -9.62 -6.64 0.10
CA ARG A 48 -10.39 -6.08 -0.99
C ARG A 48 -9.79 -4.78 -1.52
N LEU A 49 -9.21 -4.00 -0.62
CA LEU A 49 -8.52 -2.77 -1.01
C LEU A 49 -7.30 -3.08 -1.85
N GLU A 50 -6.62 -4.17 -1.54
CA GLU A 50 -5.47 -4.59 -2.33
C GLU A 50 -5.88 -4.92 -3.76
N PHE A 51 -6.99 -5.61 -3.92
CA PHE A 51 -7.50 -5.96 -5.24
C PHE A 51 -7.78 -4.70 -6.06
N LEU A 52 -8.49 -3.75 -5.46
CA LEU A 52 -8.82 -2.51 -6.16
C LEU A 52 -7.57 -1.67 -6.40
N GLY A 53 -6.72 -1.59 -5.39
CA GLY A 53 -5.51 -0.78 -5.48
C GLY A 53 -4.54 -1.25 -6.55
N ASP A 54 -4.54 -2.55 -6.81
CA ASP A 54 -3.69 -3.08 -7.87
C ASP A 54 -4.06 -2.47 -9.22
N SER A 55 -5.35 -2.33 -9.48
CA SER A 55 -5.82 -1.72 -10.72
C SER A 55 -5.54 -0.21 -10.75
N VAL A 56 -5.69 0.45 -9.61
CA VAL A 56 -5.41 1.88 -9.52
C VAL A 56 -3.93 2.14 -9.77
N LEU A 57 -3.08 1.34 -9.16
CA LEU A 57 -1.64 1.47 -9.36
C LEU A 57 -1.27 1.23 -10.81
N GLY A 58 -1.83 0.20 -11.42
CA GLY A 58 -1.56 -0.11 -12.81
C GLY A 58 -1.93 1.04 -13.74
N LEU A 59 -3.11 1.61 -13.51
CA LEU A 59 -3.56 2.74 -14.32
C LEU A 59 -2.68 3.96 -14.11
N THR A 60 -2.34 4.25 -12.87
CA THR A 60 -1.52 5.42 -12.55
C THR A 60 -0.14 5.32 -13.21
N VAL A 61 0.47 4.15 -13.13
CA VAL A 61 1.78 3.95 -13.73
C VAL A 61 1.68 4.01 -15.27
N ALA A 62 0.63 3.42 -15.82
CA ALA A 62 0.43 3.46 -17.27
C ALA A 62 0.27 4.88 -17.78
N GLU A 63 -0.49 5.69 -17.07
CA GLU A 63 -0.70 7.07 -17.46
C GLU A 63 0.60 7.86 -17.38
N PHE A 64 1.35 7.65 -16.32
CA PHE A 64 2.64 8.31 -16.15
C PHE A 64 3.57 7.98 -17.31
N LEU A 65 3.69 6.70 -17.63
CA LEU A 65 4.59 6.27 -18.71
C LEU A 65 4.12 6.80 -20.07
N TYR A 66 2.83 6.77 -20.29
CA TYR A 66 2.25 7.26 -21.52
C TYR A 66 2.62 8.73 -21.77
N LYS A 67 2.54 9.54 -20.72
CA LYS A 67 2.82 10.97 -20.84
C LYS A 67 4.31 11.29 -20.85
N GLU A 68 5.09 10.56 -20.06
CA GLU A 68 6.52 10.86 -19.94
C GLU A 68 7.34 10.33 -21.10
N PHE A 69 6.86 9.28 -21.76
CA PHE A 69 7.63 8.64 -22.85
C PHE A 69 6.78 8.54 -24.10
N PRO A 70 6.42 9.69 -24.69
CA PRO A 70 5.50 9.68 -25.84
C PRO A 70 6.06 9.02 -27.08
N ASP A 71 7.38 8.87 -27.16
CA ASP A 71 8.01 8.29 -28.35
C ASP A 71 8.28 6.80 -28.20
N GLU A 72 8.00 6.20 -27.05
CA GLU A 72 8.25 4.78 -26.84
C GLU A 72 7.09 3.95 -27.36
N PRO A 73 7.37 2.83 -28.01
CA PRO A 73 6.29 1.96 -28.46
C PRO A 73 5.64 1.22 -27.30
N GLU A 74 4.44 0.70 -27.55
CA GLU A 74 3.65 0.03 -26.52
C GLU A 74 4.43 -1.09 -25.82
N GLY A 75 5.18 -1.90 -26.59
CA GLY A 75 5.93 -2.99 -25.96
C GLY A 75 6.91 -2.51 -24.92
N GLN A 76 7.56 -1.39 -25.20
CA GLN A 76 8.51 -0.82 -24.25
C GLN A 76 7.80 -0.28 -23.02
N LEU A 77 6.67 0.39 -23.25
CA LEU A 77 5.88 0.91 -22.13
C LEU A 77 5.39 -0.24 -21.23
N ALA A 78 4.98 -1.34 -21.85
CA ALA A 78 4.51 -2.51 -21.11
C ALA A 78 5.62 -3.10 -20.25
N GLN A 79 6.84 -3.16 -20.78
CA GLN A 79 7.97 -3.67 -20.01
C GLN A 79 8.29 -2.78 -18.83
N MET A 80 8.28 -1.46 -19.05
CA MET A 80 8.57 -0.51 -17.99
C MET A 80 7.50 -0.61 -16.91
N LYS A 81 6.24 -0.73 -17.30
CA LYS A 81 5.15 -0.87 -16.34
C LYS A 81 5.32 -2.15 -15.53
N SER A 82 5.61 -3.27 -16.19
CA SER A 82 5.82 -4.54 -15.51
C SER A 82 6.87 -4.43 -14.41
N TYR A 83 7.94 -3.72 -14.69
CA TYR A 83 8.99 -3.53 -13.71
C TYR A 83 8.52 -2.66 -12.55
N LEU A 84 7.88 -1.55 -12.87
CA LEU A 84 7.48 -0.58 -11.85
C LEU A 84 6.41 -1.12 -10.90
N VAL A 85 5.52 -1.99 -11.39
CA VAL A 85 4.49 -2.56 -10.53
C VAL A 85 4.86 -3.94 -10.03
N SER A 86 6.10 -4.38 -10.25
CA SER A 86 6.52 -5.69 -9.78
C SER A 86 6.60 -5.71 -8.26
N ARG A 87 6.41 -6.92 -7.70
CA ARG A 87 6.48 -7.08 -6.25
C ARG A 87 7.81 -6.60 -5.71
N LYS A 88 8.89 -6.90 -6.44
CA LYS A 88 10.23 -6.52 -6.02
C LYS A 88 10.39 -5.01 -5.95
N HIS A 89 9.95 -4.31 -6.99
CA HIS A 89 10.08 -2.85 -7.02
C HIS A 89 9.18 -2.18 -5.98
N LEU A 90 7.95 -2.69 -5.85
CA LEU A 90 7.02 -2.12 -4.88
C LEU A 90 7.53 -2.30 -3.45
N ALA A 91 8.22 -3.41 -3.19
CA ALA A 91 8.82 -3.61 -1.88
C ALA A 91 9.86 -2.55 -1.57
N VAL A 92 10.66 -2.18 -2.59
CA VAL A 92 11.64 -1.12 -2.42
C VAL A 92 10.98 0.21 -2.13
N CYS A 93 9.89 0.51 -2.85
CA CYS A 93 9.16 1.75 -2.63
C CYS A 93 8.53 1.77 -1.24
N ALA A 94 7.96 0.65 -0.82
CA ALA A 94 7.35 0.55 0.50
C ALA A 94 8.39 0.77 1.59
N ASP A 95 9.60 0.24 1.37
CA ASP A 95 10.67 0.42 2.34
C ASP A 95 11.09 1.88 2.43
N ARG A 96 11.17 2.56 1.30
CA ARG A 96 11.54 3.97 1.29
C ARG A 96 10.49 4.82 2.00
N LEU A 97 9.22 4.47 1.86
CA LEU A 97 8.14 5.17 2.53
C LEU A 97 7.93 4.68 3.97
N LYS A 98 8.67 3.62 4.35
CA LYS A 98 8.58 3.02 5.68
C LYS A 98 7.17 2.57 6.00
N LEU A 99 6.49 2.01 4.98
CA LEU A 99 5.11 1.58 5.14
C LEU A 99 4.96 0.46 6.15
N GLY A 100 6.00 -0.37 6.30
CA GLY A 100 5.92 -1.51 7.20
C GLY A 100 5.62 -1.14 8.64
N GLN A 101 6.06 0.05 9.07
CA GLN A 101 5.83 0.45 10.46
C GLN A 101 4.38 0.79 10.74
N TYR A 102 3.56 0.96 9.69
CA TYR A 102 2.14 1.27 9.85
C TYR A 102 1.26 0.04 9.75
N LEU A 103 1.83 -1.11 9.36
CA LEU A 103 1.06 -2.33 9.24
C LEU A 103 0.65 -2.85 10.61
N GLN A 104 -0.62 -3.22 10.72
CA GLN A 104 -1.15 -3.81 11.93
C GLN A 104 -1.20 -5.32 11.74
N LEU A 105 -0.33 -6.03 12.46
CA LEU A 105 -0.25 -7.48 12.34
C LEU A 105 -0.87 -8.14 13.56
N GLY A 106 -1.37 -9.34 13.37
CA GLY A 106 -1.90 -10.12 14.47
C GLY A 106 -0.78 -10.49 15.43
N LYS A 107 -1.13 -10.71 16.70
CA LYS A 107 -0.14 -11.04 17.71
C LYS A 107 0.64 -12.29 17.35
N GLY A 108 -0.05 -13.29 16.82
CA GLY A 108 0.63 -14.51 16.42
C GLY A 108 1.66 -14.27 15.37
N GLU A 109 1.37 -13.41 14.41
CA GLU A 109 2.28 -13.09 13.34
C GLU A 109 3.47 -12.30 13.86
N GLU A 110 3.22 -11.36 14.76
CA GLU A 110 4.31 -10.62 15.38
C GLU A 110 5.26 -11.52 16.10
N ASN A 111 4.70 -12.45 16.88
CA ASN A 111 5.54 -13.36 17.66
C ASN A 111 6.36 -14.30 16.80
N SER A 112 5.91 -14.56 15.59
CA SER A 112 6.66 -15.40 14.66
C SER A 112 7.55 -14.59 13.72
N GLY A 113 7.63 -13.29 13.94
CA GLY A 113 8.48 -12.45 13.12
C GLY A 113 7.92 -12.09 11.77
N GLY A 114 6.62 -12.10 11.64
CA GLY A 114 5.95 -11.87 10.37
C GLY A 114 5.78 -10.40 9.96
N LYS A 115 6.75 -9.60 10.27
CA LYS A 115 6.66 -8.17 9.92
C LYS A 115 7.03 -7.89 8.49
#